data_df0ce28346e2687dd2918096b8436a6d
#
_entry.id   df0ce28346e2687dd2918096b8436a6d
#
_cell.length_a   1.000
_cell.length_b   1.000
_cell.length_c   1.000
_cell.angle_alpha   90.00
_cell.angle_beta   90.00
_cell.angle_gamma   90.00
#
_symmetry.space_group_name_H-M   'P 1'
#
loop_
_entity.id
_entity.type
_entity.pdbx_description
1 polymer ?
#
loop_
_entity_poly.entity_id
_entity_poly.type
_entity_poly.pdbx_seq_one_letter_code
_entity_poly.pdbx_strand_id
1 'polypeptide(L)'
;DELAQALQQTKVDQIEISGHTDSKGSDDYNLRLSLQRAQAVLQALQQRHSAGQATAHGYGETRPVAPNDVDGTDSPSNRQLNRRVEIFVKTQ
;
A
#
# COMPACT_ATOMS: atom_id res chain seq x y z
N ASP A 1 15.37 9.48 -0.55
CA ASP A 1 15.28 8.03 -0.65
C ASP A 1 15.33 7.59 -2.12
N GLU A 2 15.58 6.31 -2.34
CA GLU A 2 15.78 5.78 -3.70
C GLU A 2 14.53 5.93 -4.56
N LEU A 3 13.34 5.73 -3.99
CA LEU A 3 12.09 5.86 -4.73
C LEU A 3 11.88 7.30 -5.18
N ALA A 4 12.07 8.27 -4.29
CA ALA A 4 11.90 9.68 -4.64
C ALA A 4 12.90 10.11 -5.72
N GLN A 5 14.15 9.63 -5.66
CA GLN A 5 15.15 9.92 -6.70
C GLN A 5 14.75 9.33 -8.06
N ALA A 6 14.26 8.10 -8.07
CA ALA A 6 13.79 7.47 -9.29
C ALA A 6 12.63 8.25 -9.92
N LEU A 7 11.69 8.72 -9.09
CA LEU A 7 10.55 9.51 -9.56
C LEU A 7 10.98 10.87 -10.13
N GLN A 8 12.03 11.49 -9.57
CA GLN A 8 12.56 12.75 -10.09
C GLN A 8 13.18 12.61 -11.47
N GLN A 9 13.75 11.45 -11.77
CA GLN A 9 14.42 11.21 -13.04
C GLN A 9 13.45 10.77 -14.15
N THR A 10 12.22 10.40 -13.77
CA THR A 10 11.22 9.89 -14.69
C THR A 10 10.02 10.83 -14.72
N LYS A 11 9.47 11.09 -15.90
CA LYS A 11 8.22 11.83 -15.98
C LYS A 11 7.09 10.96 -15.47
N VAL A 12 6.56 11.31 -14.30
CA VAL A 12 5.49 10.58 -13.65
C VAL A 12 4.18 11.30 -13.88
N ASP A 13 3.21 10.59 -14.45
CA ASP A 13 1.87 11.10 -14.71
C ASP A 13 0.95 10.87 -13.50
N GLN A 14 1.00 9.68 -12.94
CA GLN A 14 0.11 9.29 -11.86
C GLN A 14 0.79 8.32 -10.91
N ILE A 15 0.51 8.46 -9.60
CA ILE A 15 0.93 7.54 -8.57
C ILE A 15 -0.31 7.06 -7.81
N GLU A 16 -0.44 5.76 -7.64
CA GLU A 16 -1.46 5.15 -6.78
C GLU A 16 -0.79 4.38 -5.65
N ILE A 17 -1.22 4.64 -4.42
CA ILE A 17 -0.70 3.99 -3.24
C ILE A 17 -1.81 3.16 -2.62
N SER A 18 -1.58 1.86 -2.47
CA SER A 18 -2.57 0.91 -1.97
C SER A 18 -2.08 0.29 -0.66
N GLY A 19 -2.83 0.49 0.42
CA GLY A 19 -2.55 -0.10 1.71
C GLY A 19 -3.33 -1.39 1.90
N HIS A 20 -2.71 -2.37 2.52
CA HIS A 20 -3.29 -3.69 2.75
C HIS A 20 -3.01 -4.17 4.17
N THR A 21 -3.88 -5.04 4.67
CA THR A 21 -3.73 -5.69 5.97
C THR A 21 -3.89 -7.19 5.81
N ASP A 22 -3.60 -7.93 6.90
CA ASP A 22 -4.00 -9.33 7.00
C ASP A 22 -5.46 -9.43 7.48
N SER A 23 -5.92 -10.64 7.81
CA SER A 23 -7.30 -10.92 8.21
C SER A 23 -7.57 -10.75 9.70
N LYS A 24 -6.61 -10.33 10.49
CA LYS A 24 -6.81 -10.12 11.93
C LYS A 24 -7.47 -8.77 12.20
N GLY A 25 -8.40 -8.75 13.14
CA GLY A 25 -9.18 -7.57 13.49
C GLY A 25 -10.45 -7.45 12.67
N SER A 26 -11.21 -6.39 12.91
CA SER A 26 -12.45 -6.14 12.17
C SER A 26 -12.17 -5.57 10.78
N ASP A 27 -13.10 -5.76 9.87
CA ASP A 27 -13.01 -5.22 8.51
C ASP A 27 -12.89 -3.70 8.52
N ASP A 28 -13.71 -3.02 9.33
CA ASP A 28 -13.68 -1.56 9.41
C ASP A 28 -12.35 -1.05 9.95
N TYR A 29 -11.80 -1.70 10.98
CA TYR A 29 -10.49 -1.35 11.52
C TYR A 29 -9.41 -1.52 10.46
N ASN A 30 -9.42 -2.64 9.74
CA ASN A 30 -8.42 -2.95 8.71
C ASN A 30 -8.51 -1.98 7.53
N LEU A 31 -9.72 -1.60 7.11
CA LEU A 31 -9.89 -0.60 6.05
C LEU A 31 -9.29 0.74 6.47
N ARG A 32 -9.58 1.21 7.67
CA ARG A 32 -9.04 2.48 8.16
C ARG A 32 -7.53 2.43 8.31
N LEU A 33 -7.01 1.35 8.88
CA LEU A 33 -5.57 1.18 9.08
C LEU A 33 -4.82 1.17 7.75
N SER A 34 -5.33 0.44 6.76
CA SER A 34 -4.72 0.36 5.45
C SER A 34 -4.71 1.72 4.74
N LEU A 35 -5.80 2.48 4.84
CA LEU A 35 -5.86 3.82 4.28
C LEU A 35 -4.89 4.77 4.98
N GLN A 36 -4.80 4.74 6.31
CA GLN A 36 -3.86 5.57 7.06
C GLN A 36 -2.42 5.30 6.66
N ARG A 37 -2.06 4.03 6.47
CA ARG A 37 -0.72 3.65 6.02
C ARG A 37 -0.42 4.15 4.62
N ALA A 38 -1.38 4.01 3.71
CA ALA A 38 -1.24 4.52 2.34
C ALA A 38 -1.09 6.04 2.32
N GLN A 39 -1.88 6.75 3.13
CA GLN A 39 -1.80 8.21 3.24
C GLN A 39 -0.47 8.68 3.81
N ALA A 40 0.08 7.95 4.79
CA ALA A 40 1.39 8.29 5.35
C ALA A 40 2.50 8.17 4.30
N VAL A 41 2.45 7.16 3.47
CA VAL A 41 3.40 6.99 2.36
C VAL A 41 3.22 8.11 1.33
N LEU A 42 1.98 8.45 1.00
CA LEU A 42 1.68 9.55 0.07
C LEU A 42 2.26 10.86 0.57
N GLN A 43 2.06 11.20 1.84
CA GLN A 43 2.60 12.43 2.42
C GLN A 43 4.12 12.46 2.38
N ALA A 44 4.78 11.33 2.68
CA ALA A 44 6.23 11.24 2.63
C ALA A 44 6.76 11.46 1.21
N LEU A 45 6.09 10.92 0.20
CA LEU A 45 6.47 11.13 -1.19
C LEU A 45 6.26 12.57 -1.63
N GLN A 46 5.15 13.20 -1.23
CA GLN A 46 4.85 14.58 -1.58
C GLN A 46 5.84 15.58 -1.00
N GLN A 47 6.43 15.27 0.16
CA GLN A 47 7.46 16.12 0.78
C GLN A 47 8.78 16.07 0.01
N ARG A 48 9.04 14.99 -0.72
CA ARG A 48 10.33 14.75 -1.40
C ARG A 48 10.24 14.88 -2.91
N HIS A 49 9.05 14.74 -3.45
CA HIS A 49 8.82 14.76 -4.88
C HIS A 49 7.44 15.32 -5.17
N SER A 50 7.37 16.33 -6.03
CA SER A 50 6.10 16.89 -6.48
C SER A 50 5.55 16.00 -7.59
N ALA A 51 4.70 15.06 -7.23
CA ALA A 51 3.97 14.23 -8.20
C ALA A 51 2.73 14.99 -8.68
N GLY A 52 2.41 14.88 -9.96
CA GLY A 52 1.25 15.55 -10.52
C GLY A 52 -0.05 15.07 -9.92
N GLN A 53 -0.32 13.77 -9.97
CA GLN A 53 -1.50 13.16 -9.38
C GLN A 53 -1.10 11.97 -8.54
N ALA A 54 -1.44 12.02 -7.27
CA ALA A 54 -1.17 10.94 -6.35
C ALA A 54 -2.42 10.67 -5.52
N THR A 55 -2.78 9.40 -5.40
CA THR A 55 -3.95 8.96 -4.65
C THR A 55 -3.58 7.85 -3.70
N ALA A 56 -4.30 7.78 -2.57
CA ALA A 56 -4.12 6.72 -1.58
C ALA A 56 -5.43 5.96 -1.40
N HIS A 57 -5.33 4.64 -1.36
CA HIS A 57 -6.46 3.75 -1.18
C HIS A 57 -6.19 2.74 -0.07
N GLY A 58 -7.23 2.39 0.69
CA GLY A 58 -7.16 1.34 1.68
C GLY A 58 -8.06 0.18 1.29
N TYR A 59 -7.51 -1.00 1.17
CA TYR A 59 -8.25 -2.20 0.81
C TYR A 59 -8.47 -3.15 1.98
N GLY A 60 -7.85 -2.87 3.15
CA GLY A 60 -7.95 -3.76 4.29
C GLY A 60 -7.45 -5.14 3.94
N GLU A 61 -8.23 -6.17 4.28
CA GLU A 61 -7.88 -7.57 4.02
C GLU A 61 -8.41 -8.10 2.68
N THR A 62 -9.05 -7.26 1.87
CA THR A 62 -9.81 -7.72 0.69
C THR A 62 -8.95 -8.17 -0.48
N ARG A 63 -7.65 -7.85 -0.49
CA ARG A 63 -6.73 -8.18 -1.59
C ARG A 63 -5.44 -8.84 -1.09
N PRO A 64 -5.53 -10.05 -0.53
CA PRO A 64 -4.32 -10.74 -0.05
C PRO A 64 -3.44 -11.19 -1.20
N VAL A 65 -2.12 -11.19 -0.99
CA VAL A 65 -1.15 -11.79 -1.93
C VAL A 65 -0.90 -13.26 -1.62
N ALA A 66 -1.26 -13.69 -0.40
CA ALA A 66 -1.14 -15.09 0.03
C ALA A 66 -2.31 -15.42 0.94
N PRO A 67 -2.77 -16.68 1.00
CA PRO A 67 -3.85 -17.04 1.91
C PRO A 67 -3.46 -16.80 3.36
N ASN A 68 -4.35 -16.13 4.13
CA ASN A 68 -4.13 -15.89 5.57
C ASN A 68 -4.17 -17.20 6.37
N ASP A 69 -4.92 -18.18 5.88
CA ASP A 69 -5.02 -19.52 6.47
C ASP A 69 -4.58 -20.54 5.42
N VAL A 70 -3.88 -21.56 5.88
CA VAL A 70 -3.47 -22.69 5.03
C VAL A 70 -4.05 -23.96 5.64
N ASP A 71 -4.87 -24.68 4.87
CA ASP A 71 -5.54 -25.92 5.31
C ASP A 71 -6.30 -25.74 6.63
N GLY A 72 -6.99 -24.60 6.79
CA GLY A 72 -7.73 -24.29 8.00
C GLY A 72 -6.88 -23.84 9.17
N THR A 73 -5.58 -23.66 8.98
CA THR A 73 -4.65 -23.23 10.02
C THR A 73 -4.15 -21.81 9.71
N ASP A 74 -4.14 -20.94 10.71
CA ASP A 74 -3.61 -19.59 10.60
C ASP A 74 -2.15 -19.62 10.11
N SER A 75 -1.82 -18.76 9.15
CA SER A 75 -0.47 -18.66 8.61
C SER A 75 0.13 -17.26 8.92
N PRO A 76 0.88 -17.14 10.03
CA PRO A 76 1.49 -15.86 10.38
C PRO A 76 2.44 -15.31 9.31
N SER A 77 3.18 -16.16 8.63
CA SER A 77 4.10 -15.70 7.57
C SER A 77 3.34 -15.14 6.37
N ASN A 78 2.24 -15.78 5.96
CA ASN A 78 1.40 -15.25 4.87
C ASN A 78 0.70 -13.97 5.29
N ARG A 79 0.26 -13.85 6.55
CA ARG A 79 -0.32 -12.61 7.06
C ARG A 79 0.69 -11.48 7.02
N GLN A 80 1.96 -11.75 7.31
CA GLN A 80 3.01 -10.73 7.20
C GLN A 80 3.16 -10.23 5.76
N LEU A 81 3.07 -11.11 4.77
CA LEU A 81 3.11 -10.72 3.37
C LEU A 81 1.92 -9.83 2.99
N ASN A 82 0.76 -10.06 3.60
CA ASN A 82 -0.44 -9.29 3.32
C ASN A 82 -0.43 -7.89 3.95
N ARG A 83 0.32 -7.68 5.03
CA ARG A 83 0.50 -6.36 5.65
C ARG A 83 1.52 -5.56 4.84
N ARG A 84 1.02 -4.83 3.84
CA ARG A 84 1.91 -4.15 2.90
C ARG A 84 1.31 -2.87 2.35
N VAL A 85 2.16 -2.03 1.80
CA VAL A 85 1.76 -0.89 0.95
C VAL A 85 2.38 -1.11 -0.43
N GLU A 86 1.56 -1.00 -1.45
CA GLU A 86 2.00 -1.11 -2.84
C GLU A 86 1.94 0.25 -3.49
N ILE A 87 2.92 0.55 -4.34
CA ILE A 87 3.02 1.82 -5.05
C ILE A 87 3.04 1.52 -6.54
N PHE A 88 2.04 2.05 -7.24
CA PHE A 88 1.92 1.92 -8.70
C PHE A 88 2.23 3.26 -9.32
N VAL A 89 3.16 3.28 -10.26
CA VAL A 89 3.60 4.48 -10.94
C VAL A 89 3.28 4.37 -12.41
N LYS A 90 2.51 5.33 -12.94
CA LYS A 90 2.25 5.44 -14.36
C LYS A 90 3.11 6.55 -14.92
N THR A 91 3.94 6.23 -15.90
CA THR A 91 4.82 7.18 -16.56
C THR A 91 4.26 7.62 -17.92
N GLN A 92 4.71 8.77 -18.35
CA GLN A 92 4.39 9.27 -19.69
C GLN A 92 5.25 8.58 -20.74
#